data_e762ea3d9109b114091462a11067f592
#
_entry.id   e762ea3d9109b114091462a11067f592
#
_cell.length_a   1.000
_cell.length_b   1.000
_cell.length_c   1.000
_cell.angle_alpha   90.00
_cell.angle_beta   90.00
_cell.angle_gamma   90.00
#
_symmetry.space_group_name_H-M   'P 1'
#
loop_
_entity.id
_entity.type
_entity.pdbx_description
1 polymer ?
#
loop_
_entity_poly.entity_id
_entity_poly.type
_entity_poly.pdbx_seq_one_letter_code
_entity_poly.pdbx_strand_id
1 'polypeptide(L)'
;MAAADILKKPEECVMLLVDFQAGLGFGVESIPRQVVINNAVALARTAVAFKVPVIASTSASRVYSGPLLPALQEALSSVKTIERKSMNVWEDDAARSAVVSTNRKRLIIAGFLTEACVSFSALTALKDGFEVSIVADACGSSTAAGHDLALRRLEQAGAQLTSWIQVLLEFQRDWTRHETYEAARAIVVANGGGYGMGLAYAREMIHPG
;
A
#
# COMPACT_ATOMS: atom_id res chain seq x y z
N MET A 1 -5.96 -19.14 -17.72
CA MET A 1 -4.82 -18.82 -16.80
C MET A 1 -4.84 -19.83 -15.67
N ALA A 2 -3.73 -20.41 -15.28
CA ALA A 2 -3.66 -21.33 -14.14
C ALA A 2 -3.99 -20.55 -12.85
N ALA A 3 -4.71 -21.18 -11.91
CA ALA A 3 -5.12 -20.53 -10.64
C ALA A 3 -3.93 -19.95 -9.84
N ALA A 4 -2.72 -20.47 -10.06
CA ALA A 4 -1.48 -19.97 -9.46
C ALA A 4 -1.09 -18.54 -9.89
N ASP A 5 -1.60 -18.07 -11.04
CA ASP A 5 -1.24 -16.75 -11.58
C ASP A 5 -2.14 -15.62 -11.06
N ILE A 6 -3.17 -15.91 -10.28
CA ILE A 6 -4.09 -14.92 -9.73
C ILE A 6 -3.51 -14.27 -8.47
N LEU A 7 -2.81 -15.03 -7.63
CA LEU A 7 -2.22 -14.53 -6.39
C LEU A 7 -0.96 -13.71 -6.67
N LYS A 8 -0.76 -12.65 -5.88
CA LYS A 8 0.40 -11.75 -6.02
C LYS A 8 1.70 -12.44 -5.59
N LYS A 9 2.76 -12.22 -6.37
CA LYS A 9 4.12 -12.65 -6.04
C LYS A 9 5.00 -11.42 -5.87
N PRO A 10 5.87 -11.37 -4.84
CA PRO A 10 6.73 -10.20 -4.59
C PRO A 10 7.57 -9.78 -5.81
N GLU A 11 8.09 -10.76 -6.55
CA GLU A 11 8.94 -10.55 -7.72
C GLU A 11 8.21 -9.95 -8.94
N GLU A 12 6.88 -9.99 -8.97
CA GLU A 12 6.04 -9.43 -10.04
C GLU A 12 5.45 -8.07 -9.70
N CYS A 13 5.54 -7.66 -8.41
CA CYS A 13 4.87 -6.49 -7.89
C CYS A 13 5.80 -5.28 -7.73
N VAL A 14 5.24 -4.09 -7.92
CA VAL A 14 5.79 -2.80 -7.46
C VAL A 14 4.73 -2.11 -6.60
N MET A 15 5.15 -1.42 -5.55
CA MET A 15 4.25 -0.71 -4.65
C MET A 15 4.36 0.79 -4.85
N LEU A 16 3.22 1.46 -5.01
CA LEU A 16 3.09 2.90 -5.13
C LEU A 16 2.33 3.44 -3.92
N LEU A 17 3.02 4.21 -3.09
CA LEU A 17 2.46 4.88 -1.93
C LEU A 17 2.26 6.37 -2.26
N VAL A 18 1.00 6.79 -2.31
CA VAL A 18 0.58 8.09 -2.84
C VAL A 18 0.16 9.01 -1.69
N ASP A 19 0.88 10.13 -1.53
CA ASP A 19 0.46 11.27 -0.71
C ASP A 19 0.08 10.96 0.75
N PHE A 20 0.77 10.05 1.38
CA PHE A 20 0.65 9.84 2.82
C PHE A 20 1.26 11.01 3.61
N GLN A 21 0.62 12.18 3.50
CA GLN A 21 1.06 13.46 4.05
C GLN A 21 0.09 13.95 5.12
N ALA A 22 0.61 14.60 6.16
CA ALA A 22 -0.18 15.01 7.32
C ALA A 22 -1.35 15.95 6.94
N GLY A 23 -1.12 16.92 6.06
CA GLY A 23 -2.15 17.87 5.62
C GLY A 23 -3.33 17.19 4.93
N LEU A 24 -3.08 16.17 4.11
CA LEU A 24 -4.14 15.35 3.50
C LEU A 24 -4.76 14.40 4.52
N GLY A 25 -3.94 13.82 5.41
CA GLY A 25 -4.40 12.94 6.47
C GLY A 25 -5.40 13.60 7.44
N PHE A 26 -5.27 14.92 7.69
CA PHE A 26 -6.26 15.65 8.48
C PHE A 26 -7.65 15.67 7.84
N GLY A 27 -7.74 15.64 6.53
CA GLY A 27 -9.00 15.59 5.77
C GLY A 27 -9.59 14.18 5.61
N VAL A 28 -8.93 13.12 6.09
CA VAL A 28 -9.46 11.76 5.99
C VAL A 28 -10.56 11.53 7.03
N GLU A 29 -11.76 11.21 6.54
CA GLU A 29 -12.97 10.92 7.33
C GLU A 29 -13.58 9.54 6.99
N SER A 30 -13.08 8.88 5.95
CA SER A 30 -13.62 7.59 5.49
C SER A 30 -13.25 6.40 6.36
N ILE A 31 -12.17 6.51 7.10
CA ILE A 31 -11.61 5.47 7.99
C ILE A 31 -10.93 6.18 9.18
N PRO A 32 -10.92 5.60 10.39
CA PRO A 32 -10.15 6.17 11.49
C PRO A 32 -8.68 6.39 11.09
N ARG A 33 -8.17 7.61 11.26
CA ARG A 33 -6.82 8.02 10.81
C ARG A 33 -5.72 7.10 11.33
N GLN A 34 -5.82 6.70 12.60
CA GLN A 34 -4.85 5.78 13.20
C GLN A 34 -4.85 4.40 12.52
N VAL A 35 -6.02 3.93 12.08
CA VAL A 35 -6.16 2.62 11.38
C VAL A 35 -5.50 2.69 10.01
N VAL A 36 -5.81 3.72 9.20
CA VAL A 36 -5.22 3.83 7.86
C VAL A 36 -3.70 4.03 7.91
N ILE A 37 -3.19 4.78 8.90
CA ILE A 37 -1.75 4.97 9.09
C ILE A 37 -1.09 3.64 9.50
N ASN A 38 -1.68 2.91 10.46
CA ASN A 38 -1.22 1.58 10.86
C ASN A 38 -1.12 0.62 9.67
N ASN A 39 -2.17 0.59 8.84
CA ASN A 39 -2.25 -0.29 7.68
C ASN A 39 -1.23 0.11 6.59
N ALA A 40 -1.04 1.41 6.37
CA ALA A 40 -0.03 1.91 5.45
C ALA A 40 1.40 1.56 5.89
N VAL A 41 1.70 1.67 7.19
CA VAL A 41 2.99 1.26 7.77
C VAL A 41 3.21 -0.24 7.64
N ALA A 42 2.17 -1.05 7.94
CA ALA A 42 2.23 -2.50 7.77
C ALA A 42 2.50 -2.88 6.31
N LEU A 43 1.82 -2.23 5.37
CA LEU A 43 2.01 -2.43 3.94
C LEU A 43 3.44 -2.05 3.49
N ALA A 44 3.95 -0.91 3.95
CA ALA A 44 5.32 -0.47 3.66
C ALA A 44 6.37 -1.44 4.20
N ARG A 45 6.23 -1.89 5.45
CA ARG A 45 7.08 -2.92 6.06
C ARG A 45 7.01 -4.24 5.30
N THR A 46 5.81 -4.62 4.82
CA THR A 46 5.63 -5.81 3.98
C THR A 46 6.45 -5.68 2.69
N ALA A 47 6.38 -4.54 1.99
CA ALA A 47 7.17 -4.35 0.78
C ALA A 47 8.68 -4.47 1.04
N VAL A 48 9.17 -3.88 2.12
CA VAL A 48 10.60 -3.97 2.52
C VAL A 48 10.99 -5.42 2.84
N ALA A 49 10.20 -6.12 3.67
CA ALA A 49 10.49 -7.49 4.07
C ALA A 49 10.55 -8.46 2.89
N PHE A 50 9.68 -8.25 1.89
CA PHE A 50 9.61 -9.09 0.69
C PHE A 50 10.39 -8.52 -0.50
N LYS A 51 11.20 -7.47 -0.30
CA LYS A 51 12.06 -6.84 -1.33
C LYS A 51 11.27 -6.37 -2.56
N VAL A 52 10.03 -5.92 -2.35
CA VAL A 52 9.20 -5.32 -3.39
C VAL A 52 9.65 -3.86 -3.59
N PRO A 53 9.94 -3.42 -4.82
CA PRO A 53 10.24 -2.01 -5.08
C PRO A 53 9.11 -1.10 -4.60
N VAL A 54 9.46 -0.03 -3.88
CA VAL A 54 8.51 0.96 -3.38
C VAL A 54 8.80 2.30 -4.02
N ILE A 55 7.79 2.90 -4.62
CA ILE A 55 7.77 4.30 -5.06
C ILE A 55 6.87 5.07 -4.08
N ALA A 56 7.46 5.97 -3.30
CA ALA A 56 6.73 6.88 -2.44
C ALA A 56 6.65 8.25 -3.12
N SER A 57 5.45 8.80 -3.22
CA SER A 57 5.20 10.07 -3.89
C SER A 57 4.46 11.03 -2.97
N THR A 58 4.82 12.31 -3.06
CA THR A 58 4.18 13.43 -2.34
C THR A 58 3.80 14.53 -3.33
N SER A 59 2.86 15.37 -2.95
CA SER A 59 2.44 16.54 -3.73
C SER A 59 2.22 17.76 -2.84
N ALA A 60 2.51 18.94 -3.36
CA ALA A 60 2.30 20.23 -2.69
C ALA A 60 2.86 20.28 -1.24
N SER A 61 3.97 19.61 -0.97
CA SER A 61 4.52 19.43 0.38
C SER A 61 4.92 20.74 1.06
N ARG A 62 5.25 21.77 0.29
CA ARG A 62 5.63 23.10 0.81
C ARG A 62 4.46 24.08 0.94
N VAL A 63 3.28 23.70 0.47
CA VAL A 63 2.12 24.60 0.43
C VAL A 63 1.05 24.17 1.43
N TYR A 64 0.60 22.92 1.36
CA TYR A 64 -0.53 22.43 2.16
C TYR A 64 -0.27 21.06 2.78
N SER A 65 0.23 20.10 1.98
CA SER A 65 0.17 18.69 2.35
C SER A 65 1.23 18.27 3.38
N GLY A 66 2.36 19.01 3.44
CA GLY A 66 3.48 18.66 4.31
C GLY A 66 4.33 17.49 3.77
N PRO A 67 5.33 17.04 4.52
CA PRO A 67 6.16 15.90 4.14
C PRO A 67 5.41 14.57 4.31
N LEU A 68 6.02 13.49 3.83
CA LEU A 68 5.57 12.12 4.11
C LEU A 68 5.46 11.91 5.64
N LEU A 69 4.45 11.17 6.08
CA LEU A 69 4.22 10.88 7.49
C LEU A 69 5.46 10.24 8.15
N PRO A 70 5.87 10.68 9.37
CA PRO A 70 7.09 10.18 10.03
C PRO A 70 7.15 8.67 10.15
N ALA A 71 6.03 8.01 10.48
CA ALA A 71 5.98 6.56 10.62
C ALA A 71 6.27 5.82 9.29
N LEU A 72 5.90 6.43 8.15
CA LEU A 72 6.24 5.89 6.83
C LEU A 72 7.68 6.24 6.42
N GLN A 73 8.19 7.42 6.79
CA GLN A 73 9.60 7.75 6.59
C GLN A 73 10.51 6.76 7.32
N GLU A 74 10.16 6.38 8.54
CA GLU A 74 10.88 5.36 9.32
C GLU A 74 10.83 3.99 8.63
N ALA A 75 9.63 3.53 8.24
CA ALA A 75 9.43 2.24 7.57
C ALA A 75 10.13 2.17 6.19
N LEU A 76 10.32 3.30 5.53
CA LEU A 76 10.89 3.45 4.19
C LEU A 76 12.21 4.25 4.19
N SER A 77 13.02 4.11 5.22
CA SER A 77 14.23 4.94 5.42
C SER A 77 15.22 4.93 4.24
N SER A 78 15.21 3.90 3.41
CA SER A 78 16.04 3.78 2.20
C SER A 78 15.34 4.25 0.91
N VAL A 79 14.06 4.62 0.99
CA VAL A 79 13.24 5.00 -0.19
C VAL A 79 13.23 6.53 -0.34
N LYS A 80 13.70 7.01 -1.49
CA LYS A 80 13.61 8.44 -1.81
C LYS A 80 12.19 8.79 -2.24
N THR A 81 11.57 9.74 -1.55
CA THR A 81 10.27 10.30 -1.92
C THR A 81 10.37 11.18 -3.16
N ILE A 82 9.43 11.02 -4.09
CA ILE A 82 9.31 11.84 -5.31
C ILE A 82 8.24 12.90 -5.09
N GLU A 83 8.64 14.16 -5.10
CA GLU A 83 7.72 15.30 -5.05
C GLU A 83 7.20 15.60 -6.46
N ARG A 84 5.89 15.71 -6.61
CA ARG A 84 5.22 16.02 -7.87
C ARG A 84 4.25 17.19 -7.76
N LYS A 85 3.83 17.73 -8.91
CA LYS A 85 2.86 18.83 -9.00
C LYS A 85 1.46 18.39 -9.38
N SER A 86 1.34 17.32 -10.16
CA SER A 86 0.05 16.77 -10.60
C SER A 86 -0.60 15.91 -9.53
N MET A 87 -1.92 15.82 -9.51
CA MET A 87 -2.65 14.84 -8.66
C MET A 87 -2.42 13.42 -9.16
N ASN A 88 -2.35 13.25 -10.47
CA ASN A 88 -2.12 11.95 -11.11
C ASN A 88 -0.61 11.66 -11.16
N VAL A 89 -0.17 10.59 -10.52
CA VAL A 89 1.24 10.16 -10.54
C VAL A 89 1.73 9.87 -11.96
N TRP A 90 0.86 9.40 -12.84
CA TRP A 90 1.19 9.10 -14.25
C TRP A 90 1.43 10.34 -15.12
N GLU A 91 1.02 11.53 -14.67
CA GLU A 91 1.29 12.81 -15.33
C GLU A 91 2.61 13.45 -14.88
N ASP A 92 3.32 12.81 -13.96
CA ASP A 92 4.67 13.20 -13.54
C ASP A 92 5.69 12.22 -14.11
N ASP A 93 6.56 12.69 -14.98
CA ASP A 93 7.53 11.86 -15.70
C ASP A 93 8.49 11.12 -14.77
N ALA A 94 8.92 11.75 -13.66
CA ALA A 94 9.85 11.14 -12.72
C ALA A 94 9.18 10.01 -11.96
N ALA A 95 7.96 10.22 -11.46
CA ALA A 95 7.21 9.22 -10.71
C ALA A 95 6.78 8.05 -11.61
N ARG A 96 6.26 8.33 -12.81
CA ARG A 96 5.92 7.31 -13.79
C ARG A 96 7.14 6.49 -14.21
N SER A 97 8.25 7.14 -14.53
CA SER A 97 9.49 6.45 -14.93
C SER A 97 10.04 5.57 -13.81
N ALA A 98 9.93 6.01 -12.53
CA ALA A 98 10.34 5.20 -11.39
C ALA A 98 9.54 3.90 -11.30
N VAL A 99 8.22 3.92 -11.54
CA VAL A 99 7.40 2.71 -11.58
C VAL A 99 7.78 1.83 -12.77
N VAL A 100 7.82 2.40 -13.98
CA VAL A 100 8.07 1.65 -15.23
C VAL A 100 9.46 0.99 -15.22
N SER A 101 10.48 1.67 -14.69
CA SER A 101 11.86 1.15 -14.63
C SER A 101 12.02 -0.10 -13.74
N THR A 102 11.05 -0.42 -12.89
CA THR A 102 11.05 -1.65 -12.11
C THR A 102 10.82 -2.91 -12.97
N ASN A 103 10.32 -2.74 -14.18
CA ASN A 103 9.92 -3.84 -15.09
C ASN A 103 8.87 -4.79 -14.47
N ARG A 104 8.10 -4.31 -13.50
CA ARG A 104 7.02 -5.06 -12.85
C ARG A 104 5.69 -4.72 -13.51
N LYS A 105 4.80 -5.73 -13.63
CA LYS A 105 3.48 -5.55 -14.26
C LYS A 105 2.34 -5.39 -13.26
N ARG A 106 2.53 -5.83 -12.03
CA ARG A 106 1.54 -5.77 -10.97
C ARG A 106 1.82 -4.57 -10.08
N LEU A 107 0.92 -3.59 -10.10
CA LEU A 107 1.03 -2.35 -9.35
C LEU A 107 0.07 -2.38 -8.14
N ILE A 108 0.62 -2.30 -6.95
CA ILE A 108 -0.13 -2.21 -5.70
C ILE A 108 -0.14 -0.75 -5.26
N ILE A 109 -1.33 -0.15 -5.12
CA ILE A 109 -1.49 1.27 -4.79
C ILE A 109 -2.20 1.42 -3.44
N ALA A 110 -1.69 2.34 -2.62
CA ALA A 110 -2.33 2.85 -1.42
C ALA A 110 -2.07 4.35 -1.26
N GLY A 111 -2.94 5.09 -0.57
CA GLY A 111 -2.68 6.52 -0.35
C GLY A 111 -3.88 7.40 -0.07
N PHE A 112 -3.64 8.70 -0.09
CA PHE A 112 -4.59 9.79 0.07
C PHE A 112 -4.64 10.65 -1.20
N LEU A 113 -5.78 11.16 -1.68
CA LEU A 113 -7.14 10.75 -1.38
C LEU A 113 -7.58 9.67 -2.37
N THR A 114 -8.43 8.74 -1.92
CA THR A 114 -8.92 7.63 -2.76
C THR A 114 -9.59 8.13 -4.04
N GLU A 115 -10.43 9.16 -3.93
CA GLU A 115 -11.21 9.74 -5.04
C GLU A 115 -10.38 10.58 -6.03
N ALA A 116 -9.14 10.94 -5.69
CA ALA A 116 -8.29 11.81 -6.50
C ALA A 116 -6.97 11.11 -6.86
N CYS A 117 -5.91 11.35 -6.09
CA CYS A 117 -4.54 10.93 -6.44
C CYS A 117 -4.42 9.41 -6.61
N VAL A 118 -5.12 8.61 -5.80
CA VAL A 118 -5.17 7.15 -5.94
C VAL A 118 -5.94 6.77 -7.20
N SER A 119 -7.18 7.27 -7.37
CA SER A 119 -8.03 6.89 -8.50
C SER A 119 -7.46 7.31 -9.84
N PHE A 120 -6.93 8.54 -9.95
CA PHE A 120 -6.38 9.04 -11.22
C PHE A 120 -5.16 8.22 -11.64
N SER A 121 -4.27 7.94 -10.70
CA SER A 121 -3.09 7.12 -10.95
C SER A 121 -3.45 5.68 -11.33
N ALA A 122 -4.39 5.07 -10.62
CA ALA A 122 -4.85 3.71 -10.88
C ALA A 122 -5.51 3.55 -12.25
N LEU A 123 -6.43 4.47 -12.61
CA LEU A 123 -7.13 4.45 -13.90
C LEU A 123 -6.17 4.62 -15.07
N THR A 124 -5.16 5.49 -14.92
CA THR A 124 -4.17 5.70 -15.97
C THR A 124 -3.20 4.52 -16.08
N ALA A 125 -2.81 3.92 -14.94
CA ALA A 125 -1.99 2.71 -14.93
C ALA A 125 -2.69 1.51 -15.58
N LEU A 126 -3.98 1.31 -15.32
CA LEU A 126 -4.81 0.30 -15.99
C LEU A 126 -4.80 0.50 -17.50
N LYS A 127 -4.98 1.75 -17.97
CA LYS A 127 -4.93 2.08 -19.40
C LYS A 127 -3.56 1.78 -20.02
N ASP A 128 -2.47 1.96 -19.26
CA ASP A 128 -1.09 1.65 -19.68
C ASP A 128 -0.77 0.15 -19.57
N GLY A 129 -1.75 -0.70 -19.22
CA GLY A 129 -1.64 -2.16 -19.22
C GLY A 129 -1.02 -2.77 -17.95
N PHE A 130 -1.03 -2.03 -16.83
CA PHE A 130 -0.70 -2.60 -15.53
C PHE A 130 -1.88 -3.40 -14.95
N GLU A 131 -1.57 -4.47 -14.22
CA GLU A 131 -2.51 -5.14 -13.32
C GLU A 131 -2.52 -4.36 -12.00
N VAL A 132 -3.60 -3.63 -11.72
CA VAL A 132 -3.67 -2.72 -10.57
C VAL A 132 -4.44 -3.34 -9.42
N SER A 133 -3.85 -3.29 -8.23
CA SER A 133 -4.51 -3.63 -6.97
C SER A 133 -4.55 -2.42 -6.04
N ILE A 134 -5.71 -2.12 -5.49
CA ILE A 134 -5.92 -1.05 -4.52
C ILE A 134 -6.02 -1.64 -3.12
N VAL A 135 -5.15 -1.22 -2.21
CA VAL A 135 -5.20 -1.63 -0.81
C VAL A 135 -6.20 -0.73 -0.09
N ALA A 136 -7.47 -1.14 -0.14
CA ALA A 136 -8.60 -0.29 0.24
C ALA A 136 -8.52 0.18 1.70
N ASP A 137 -8.08 -0.69 2.62
CA ASP A 137 -7.92 -0.38 4.04
C ASP A 137 -6.66 0.42 4.39
N ALA A 138 -5.81 0.68 3.39
CA ALA A 138 -4.68 1.62 3.44
C ALA A 138 -4.90 2.84 2.53
N CYS A 139 -6.14 3.10 2.10
CA CYS A 139 -6.55 4.30 1.39
C CYS A 139 -7.48 5.13 2.26
N GLY A 140 -7.42 6.46 2.13
CA GLY A 140 -8.28 7.38 2.86
C GLY A 140 -8.89 8.43 1.95
N SER A 141 -10.08 8.90 2.32
CA SER A 141 -10.89 9.85 1.56
C SER A 141 -11.54 10.88 2.48
N SER A 142 -12.03 11.97 1.92
CA SER A 142 -12.71 13.03 2.66
C SER A 142 -14.05 12.62 3.26
N THR A 143 -14.69 11.59 2.71
CA THR A 143 -15.94 11.01 3.21
C THR A 143 -15.98 9.51 2.97
N ALA A 144 -16.72 8.74 3.77
CA ALA A 144 -16.95 7.33 3.53
C ALA A 144 -17.65 7.09 2.17
N ALA A 145 -18.64 7.89 1.83
CA ALA A 145 -19.35 7.78 0.55
C ALA A 145 -18.43 8.03 -0.65
N GLY A 146 -17.54 9.04 -0.58
CA GLY A 146 -16.55 9.34 -1.62
C GLY A 146 -15.56 8.19 -1.80
N HIS A 147 -15.10 7.61 -0.69
CA HIS A 147 -14.24 6.44 -0.69
C HIS A 147 -14.89 5.24 -1.40
N ASP A 148 -16.11 4.89 -1.01
CA ASP A 148 -16.85 3.76 -1.59
C ASP A 148 -17.12 3.95 -3.09
N LEU A 149 -17.51 5.16 -3.50
CA LEU A 149 -17.73 5.47 -4.91
C LEU A 149 -16.44 5.36 -5.72
N ALA A 150 -15.31 5.83 -5.18
CA ALA A 150 -14.00 5.73 -5.82
C ALA A 150 -13.58 4.26 -5.98
N LEU A 151 -13.70 3.44 -4.92
CA LEU A 151 -13.36 2.02 -4.97
C LEU A 151 -14.23 1.26 -5.98
N ARG A 152 -15.54 1.50 -6.01
CA ARG A 152 -16.46 0.88 -7.01
C ARG A 152 -16.07 1.26 -8.44
N ARG A 153 -15.72 2.53 -8.67
CA ARG A 153 -15.26 2.97 -9.99
C ARG A 153 -13.98 2.26 -10.41
N LEU A 154 -13.03 2.10 -9.49
CA LEU A 154 -11.77 1.41 -9.75
C LEU A 154 -11.99 -0.07 -10.04
N GLU A 155 -12.83 -0.75 -9.28
CA GLU A 155 -13.20 -2.14 -9.50
C GLU A 155 -13.87 -2.34 -10.86
N GLN A 156 -14.83 -1.48 -11.23
CA GLN A 156 -15.49 -1.50 -12.55
C GLN A 156 -14.50 -1.24 -13.71
N ALA A 157 -13.43 -0.49 -13.47
CA ALA A 157 -12.36 -0.26 -14.44
C ALA A 157 -11.36 -1.43 -14.53
N GLY A 158 -11.48 -2.45 -13.67
CA GLY A 158 -10.63 -3.64 -13.68
C GLY A 158 -9.54 -3.69 -12.62
N ALA A 159 -9.52 -2.75 -11.66
CA ALA A 159 -8.65 -2.85 -10.51
C ALA A 159 -9.14 -3.93 -9.52
N GLN A 160 -8.22 -4.61 -8.86
CA GLN A 160 -8.52 -5.54 -7.78
C GLN A 160 -8.52 -4.80 -6.45
N LEU A 161 -9.55 -4.97 -5.63
CA LEU A 161 -9.55 -4.47 -4.25
C LEU A 161 -8.94 -5.52 -3.33
N THR A 162 -8.11 -5.06 -2.38
CA THR A 162 -7.41 -5.93 -1.43
C THR A 162 -7.22 -5.20 -0.09
N SER A 163 -6.70 -5.88 0.91
CA SER A 163 -6.25 -5.31 2.18
C SER A 163 -4.75 -5.48 2.38
N TRP A 164 -4.16 -4.68 3.29
CA TRP A 164 -2.73 -4.79 3.57
C TRP A 164 -2.33 -6.19 4.04
N ILE A 165 -3.18 -6.83 4.86
CA ILE A 165 -2.90 -8.15 5.39
C ILE A 165 -3.03 -9.23 4.31
N GLN A 166 -3.97 -9.07 3.38
CA GLN A 166 -4.09 -9.97 2.23
C GLN A 166 -2.84 -9.90 1.36
N VAL A 167 -2.30 -8.70 1.09
CA VAL A 167 -1.03 -8.55 0.34
C VAL A 167 0.11 -9.28 1.06
N LEU A 168 0.25 -9.10 2.38
CA LEU A 168 1.28 -9.79 3.16
C LEU A 168 1.12 -11.30 3.08
N LEU A 169 -0.10 -11.82 3.24
CA LEU A 169 -0.36 -13.26 3.22
C LEU A 169 -0.19 -13.87 1.83
N GLU A 170 -0.55 -13.15 0.77
CA GLU A 170 -0.25 -13.58 -0.61
C GLU A 170 1.24 -13.64 -0.89
N PHE A 171 2.04 -12.71 -0.34
CA PHE A 171 3.49 -12.71 -0.48
C PHE A 171 4.14 -13.83 0.34
N GLN A 172 3.72 -14.06 1.55
CA GLN A 172 4.21 -15.16 2.39
C GLN A 172 3.77 -16.50 1.83
N ARG A 173 2.49 -16.67 1.52
CA ARG A 173 1.83 -17.82 0.86
C ARG A 173 2.05 -19.18 1.54
N ASP A 174 3.24 -19.44 2.05
CA ASP A 174 3.65 -20.71 2.64
C ASP A 174 4.42 -20.46 3.95
N TRP A 175 3.90 -21.04 5.03
CA TRP A 175 4.49 -20.89 6.36
C TRP A 175 5.84 -21.60 6.52
N THR A 176 6.20 -22.48 5.59
CA THR A 176 7.52 -23.15 5.56
C THR A 176 8.58 -22.27 4.86
N ARG A 177 8.20 -21.12 4.32
CA ARG A 177 9.13 -20.14 3.73
C ARG A 177 9.82 -19.35 4.84
N HIS A 178 10.89 -19.94 5.39
CA HIS A 178 11.60 -19.46 6.58
C HIS A 178 12.26 -18.09 6.39
N GLU A 179 12.66 -17.73 5.17
CA GLU A 179 13.37 -16.48 4.87
C GLU A 179 12.56 -15.22 5.20
N THR A 180 11.25 -15.30 5.09
CA THR A 180 10.33 -14.15 5.32
C THR A 180 9.37 -14.37 6.48
N TYR A 181 9.28 -15.60 7.02
CA TYR A 181 8.31 -15.96 8.06
C TYR A 181 8.36 -15.07 9.29
N GLU A 182 9.55 -14.90 9.90
CA GLU A 182 9.68 -14.09 11.12
C GLU A 182 9.37 -12.61 10.87
N ALA A 183 9.76 -12.07 9.71
CA ALA A 183 9.43 -10.70 9.33
C ALA A 183 7.91 -10.53 9.11
N ALA A 184 7.28 -11.44 8.38
CA ALA A 184 5.83 -11.43 8.14
C ALA A 184 5.06 -11.52 9.46
N ARG A 185 5.46 -12.46 10.34
CA ARG A 185 4.87 -12.64 11.65
C ARG A 185 5.01 -11.38 12.52
N ALA A 186 6.19 -10.78 12.58
CA ALA A 186 6.44 -9.56 13.35
C ALA A 186 5.56 -8.39 12.87
N ILE A 187 5.36 -8.24 11.55
CA ILE A 187 4.46 -7.22 10.99
C ILE A 187 3.01 -7.48 11.43
N VAL A 188 2.54 -8.73 11.38
CA VAL A 188 1.17 -9.07 11.82
C VAL A 188 1.01 -8.84 13.32
N VAL A 189 1.95 -9.25 14.14
CA VAL A 189 1.90 -9.02 15.61
C VAL A 189 1.83 -7.53 15.92
N ALA A 190 2.61 -6.70 15.25
CA ALA A 190 2.66 -5.26 15.49
C ALA A 190 1.43 -4.50 14.96
N ASN A 191 0.83 -4.94 13.86
CA ASN A 191 -0.15 -4.16 13.11
C ASN A 191 -1.50 -4.86 12.91
N GLY A 192 -1.59 -6.18 13.15
CA GLY A 192 -2.74 -7.02 12.80
C GLY A 192 -3.86 -7.09 13.85
N GLY A 193 -3.85 -6.20 14.86
CA GLY A 193 -4.90 -6.14 15.88
C GLY A 193 -5.14 -7.50 16.56
N GLY A 194 -6.38 -7.97 16.58
CA GLY A 194 -6.75 -9.25 17.21
C GLY A 194 -6.03 -10.47 16.62
N TYR A 195 -5.77 -10.47 15.31
CA TYR A 195 -4.99 -11.55 14.68
C TYR A 195 -3.53 -11.53 15.18
N GLY A 196 -2.92 -10.35 15.27
CA GLY A 196 -1.57 -10.18 15.83
C GLY A 196 -1.49 -10.62 17.31
N MET A 197 -2.47 -10.24 18.12
CA MET A 197 -2.59 -10.70 19.51
C MET A 197 -2.68 -12.24 19.60
N GLY A 198 -3.46 -12.88 18.74
CA GLY A 198 -3.56 -14.34 18.68
C GLY A 198 -2.24 -15.02 18.36
N LEU A 199 -1.46 -14.47 17.42
CA LEU A 199 -0.13 -15.00 17.08
C LEU A 199 0.89 -14.82 18.22
N ALA A 200 0.86 -13.69 18.93
CA ALA A 200 1.69 -13.47 20.11
C ALA A 200 1.33 -14.45 21.22
N TYR A 201 0.05 -14.55 21.55
CA TYR A 201 -0.44 -15.50 22.58
C TYR A 201 -0.05 -16.94 22.26
N ALA A 202 -0.24 -17.40 21.01
CA ALA A 202 0.09 -18.77 20.63
C ALA A 202 1.58 -19.09 20.83
N ARG A 203 2.47 -18.14 20.57
CA ARG A 203 3.91 -18.34 20.79
C ARG A 203 4.26 -18.42 22.27
N GLU A 204 3.71 -17.53 23.09
CA GLU A 204 4.07 -17.44 24.51
C GLU A 204 3.41 -18.53 25.36
N MET A 205 2.18 -18.90 25.04
CA MET A 205 1.36 -19.78 25.88
C MET A 205 1.31 -21.23 25.41
N ILE A 206 1.42 -21.48 24.08
CA ILE A 206 1.34 -22.83 23.51
C ILE A 206 2.74 -23.41 23.25
N HIS A 207 3.70 -22.56 22.89
CA HIS A 207 5.08 -22.94 22.63
C HIS A 207 6.03 -22.08 23.46
N PRO A 208 6.00 -22.18 24.80
CA PRO A 208 6.99 -21.51 25.65
C PRO A 208 8.36 -22.11 25.30
N GLY A 209 9.27 -21.24 24.80
CA GLY A 209 10.64 -21.59 24.36
C GLY A 209 11.52 -22.11 25.50
#